data_afcc0428bf3f8bbf9e85db766fe2f2cb
#
_entry.id   afcc0428bf3f8bbf9e85db766fe2f2cb
#
_cell.length_a   1.000
_cell.length_b   1.000
_cell.length_c   1.000
_cell.angle_alpha   90.00
_cell.angle_beta   90.00
_cell.angle_gamma   90.00
#
_symmetry.space_group_name_H-M   'P 1'
#
loop_
_entity.id
_entity.type
_entity.pdbx_description
1 polymer ?
#
loop_
_entity_poly.entity_id
_entity_poly.type
_entity_poly.pdbx_seq_one_letter_code
_entity_poly.pdbx_strand_id
1 'polypeptide(L)'
;PFPLPKEERAGLLMHPAWLIAWSGNFDNDPIRRGKWILEHLLAGTVPDIPITVDAVVPEDPHKTLRERLEPTEAKACWQCHQKMTPRGLPSENFDDFGRFRKREVLGENLSIFSDRHRDAKSVPVVTAGAILNSGDPTLDGEVMDAFELVHKLAGSTRVRQSFVRHAFRYWLGRNETFDDSPTLMAADRAYTENGGSMKALIAS
;
A
#
# COMPACT_ATOMS: atom_id res chain seq x y z
N PRO A 1 -9.66 -11.05 21.94
CA PRO A 1 -9.45 -10.05 20.89
C PRO A 1 -9.18 -8.71 21.54
N PHE A 2 -8.10 -8.04 21.13
CA PHE A 2 -7.84 -6.66 21.56
C PHE A 2 -8.36 -5.72 20.46
N PRO A 3 -9.26 -4.77 20.80
CA PRO A 3 -9.68 -3.77 19.82
C PRO A 3 -8.50 -2.86 19.49
N LEU A 4 -8.25 -2.63 18.20
CA LEU A 4 -7.29 -1.64 17.75
C LEU A 4 -7.92 -0.24 17.86
N PRO A 5 -7.14 0.80 18.21
CA PRO A 5 -7.64 2.17 18.30
C PRO A 5 -8.24 2.62 16.96
N LYS A 6 -9.49 3.07 16.95
CA LYS A 6 -10.20 3.51 15.74
C LYS A 6 -9.60 4.79 15.15
N GLU A 7 -8.95 5.58 16.00
CA GLU A 7 -8.27 6.83 15.64
C GLU A 7 -6.94 6.58 14.89
N GLU A 8 -6.44 5.34 14.95
CA GLU A 8 -5.16 4.97 14.33
C GLU A 8 -5.31 3.89 13.27
N ARG A 9 -6.48 3.24 13.17
CA ARG A 9 -6.65 2.03 12.37
C ARG A 9 -7.97 2.03 11.60
N ALA A 10 -7.89 1.73 10.32
CA ALA A 10 -9.05 1.46 9.46
C ALA A 10 -8.70 0.39 8.41
N GLY A 11 -9.55 -0.63 8.32
CA GLY A 11 -9.46 -1.66 7.30
C GLY A 11 -8.16 -2.47 7.27
N LEU A 12 -7.96 -3.19 6.17
CA LEU A 12 -6.85 -4.15 6.00
C LEU A 12 -5.49 -3.47 5.88
N LEU A 13 -5.39 -2.38 5.11
CA LEU A 13 -4.11 -1.71 4.82
C LEU A 13 -3.50 -0.99 6.03
N MET A 14 -4.26 -0.83 7.11
CA MET A 14 -3.77 -0.30 8.38
C MET A 14 -3.68 -1.38 9.46
N HIS A 15 -3.89 -2.65 9.11
CA HIS A 15 -3.73 -3.77 10.02
C HIS A 15 -2.25 -4.10 10.21
N PRO A 16 -1.76 -4.31 11.46
CA PRO A 16 -0.33 -4.57 11.72
C PRO A 16 0.25 -5.71 10.89
N ALA A 17 -0.48 -6.80 10.71
CA ALA A 17 -0.01 -7.95 9.93
C ALA A 17 0.29 -7.57 8.46
N TRP A 18 -0.54 -6.72 7.83
CA TRP A 18 -0.28 -6.25 6.47
C TRP A 18 0.90 -5.27 6.45
N LEU A 19 0.95 -4.33 7.39
CA LEU A 19 2.00 -3.33 7.47
C LEU A 19 3.38 -3.98 7.66
N ILE A 20 3.49 -4.98 8.56
CA ILE A 20 4.72 -5.75 8.79
C ILE A 20 5.11 -6.54 7.56
N ALA A 21 4.18 -7.26 6.94
CA ALA A 21 4.44 -8.08 5.76
C ALA A 21 5.00 -7.26 4.58
N TRP A 22 4.67 -5.97 4.50
CA TRP A 22 5.09 -5.05 3.45
C TRP A 22 6.00 -3.94 3.96
N SER A 23 6.85 -4.28 4.92
CA SER A 23 7.96 -3.47 5.42
C SER A 23 9.31 -4.09 5.05
N GLY A 24 10.37 -3.33 5.21
CA GLY A 24 11.74 -3.82 5.21
C GLY A 24 12.11 -4.46 6.56
N ASN A 25 13.38 -4.84 6.73
CA ASN A 25 13.86 -5.43 7.98
C ASN A 25 14.10 -4.39 9.09
N PHE A 26 14.32 -3.14 8.71
CA PHE A 26 14.72 -2.06 9.62
C PHE A 26 13.89 -0.80 9.47
N ASP A 27 12.96 -0.77 8.48
CA ASP A 27 12.12 0.39 8.22
C ASP A 27 10.84 -0.02 7.48
N ASN A 28 9.83 0.84 7.51
CA ASN A 28 8.68 0.69 6.64
C ASN A 28 9.10 0.86 5.17
N ASP A 29 8.29 0.34 4.25
CA ASP A 29 8.63 0.36 2.83
C ASP A 29 7.44 0.85 1.99
N PRO A 30 7.35 2.14 1.70
CA PRO A 30 6.27 2.70 0.90
C PRO A 30 6.30 2.19 -0.55
N ILE A 31 7.45 1.80 -1.09
CA ILE A 31 7.54 1.23 -2.43
C ILE A 31 6.82 -0.11 -2.48
N ARG A 32 7.14 -1.03 -1.57
CA ARG A 32 6.49 -2.35 -1.49
C ARG A 32 5.01 -2.25 -1.16
N ARG A 33 4.62 -1.38 -0.22
CA ARG A 33 3.22 -1.12 0.12
C ARG A 33 2.45 -0.58 -1.08
N GLY A 34 2.99 0.40 -1.77
CA GLY A 34 2.37 0.98 -2.95
C GLY A 34 2.32 0.05 -4.15
N LYS A 35 3.34 -0.79 -4.37
CA LYS A 35 3.34 -1.85 -5.37
C LYS A 35 2.22 -2.85 -5.08
N TRP A 36 2.08 -3.29 -3.84
CA TRP A 36 1.01 -4.22 -3.45
C TRP A 36 -0.39 -3.64 -3.74
N ILE A 37 -0.62 -2.37 -3.39
CA ILE A 37 -1.89 -1.69 -3.69
C ILE A 37 -2.16 -1.68 -5.19
N LEU A 38 -1.14 -1.34 -5.99
CA LEU A 38 -1.27 -1.33 -7.44
C LEU A 38 -1.65 -2.70 -8.00
N GLU A 39 -0.92 -3.75 -7.62
CA GLU A 39 -1.07 -5.08 -8.20
C GLU A 39 -2.30 -5.82 -7.70
N HIS A 40 -2.64 -5.69 -6.41
CA HIS A 40 -3.71 -6.47 -5.78
C HIS A 40 -5.05 -5.72 -5.73
N LEU A 41 -5.04 -4.41 -5.59
CA LEU A 41 -6.28 -3.63 -5.50
C LEU A 41 -6.65 -2.92 -6.80
N LEU A 42 -5.66 -2.47 -7.58
CA LEU A 42 -5.91 -1.68 -8.78
C LEU A 42 -5.74 -2.49 -10.08
N ALA A 43 -5.41 -3.79 -9.99
CA ALA A 43 -5.16 -4.67 -11.13
C ALA A 43 -4.14 -4.08 -12.12
N GLY A 44 -3.17 -3.33 -11.59
CA GLY A 44 -2.05 -2.79 -12.36
C GLY A 44 -0.84 -3.71 -12.32
N THR A 45 0.20 -3.35 -13.05
CA THR A 45 1.48 -4.09 -13.07
C THR A 45 2.66 -3.12 -13.02
N VAL A 46 3.74 -3.60 -12.44
CA VAL A 46 5.05 -2.95 -12.50
C VAL A 46 5.96 -3.85 -13.33
N PRO A 47 6.68 -3.33 -14.32
CA PRO A 47 7.66 -4.13 -15.06
C PRO A 47 8.76 -4.63 -14.12
N ASP A 48 9.39 -5.74 -14.50
CA ASP A 48 10.54 -6.26 -13.77
C ASP A 48 11.69 -5.24 -13.76
N ILE A 49 12.44 -5.22 -12.66
CA ILE A 49 13.59 -4.33 -12.51
C ILE A 49 14.70 -4.82 -13.44
N PRO A 50 15.23 -3.96 -14.34
CA PRO A 50 16.40 -4.33 -15.14
C PRO A 50 17.57 -4.70 -14.24
N ILE A 51 18.30 -5.75 -14.57
CA ILE A 51 19.47 -6.22 -13.79
C ILE A 51 20.60 -5.21 -13.69
N THR A 52 20.56 -4.15 -14.49
CA THR A 52 21.54 -3.04 -14.48
C THR A 52 21.18 -1.93 -13.49
N VAL A 53 20.04 -2.02 -12.80
CA VAL A 53 19.58 -1.01 -11.85
C VAL A 53 19.94 -1.44 -10.44
N ASP A 54 20.68 -0.61 -9.73
CA ASP A 54 20.82 -0.71 -8.28
C ASP A 54 19.53 -0.22 -7.63
N ALA A 55 18.74 -1.15 -7.10
CA ALA A 55 17.43 -0.87 -6.51
C ALA A 55 17.48 -0.69 -4.99
N VAL A 56 18.67 -0.55 -4.42
CA VAL A 56 18.83 -0.37 -2.97
C VAL A 56 18.58 1.09 -2.60
N VAL A 57 17.64 1.31 -1.69
CA VAL A 57 17.44 2.63 -1.07
C VAL A 57 18.62 2.87 -0.11
N PRO A 58 19.33 3.99 -0.21
CA PRO A 58 20.47 4.28 0.67
C PRO A 58 20.06 4.25 2.16
N GLU A 59 20.89 3.62 2.97
CA GLU A 59 20.78 3.69 4.43
C GLU A 59 21.51 4.95 4.90
N ASP A 60 20.76 5.89 5.47
CA ASP A 60 21.28 7.08 6.12
C ASP A 60 20.47 7.37 7.38
N PRO A 61 21.03 7.14 8.56
CA PRO A 61 20.29 7.29 9.82
C PRO A 61 19.97 8.74 10.15
N HIS A 62 20.56 9.72 9.46
CA HIS A 62 20.32 11.15 9.67
C HIS A 62 19.25 11.74 8.75
N LYS A 63 18.74 10.92 7.82
CA LYS A 63 17.67 11.30 6.88
C LYS A 63 16.39 10.54 7.16
N THR A 64 15.27 11.23 6.95
CA THR A 64 13.97 10.56 6.91
C THR A 64 13.91 9.53 5.79
N LEU A 65 13.01 8.56 5.90
CA LEU A 65 12.79 7.60 4.82
C LEU A 65 12.45 8.32 3.50
N ARG A 66 11.67 9.39 3.56
CA ARG A 66 11.29 10.18 2.38
C ARG A 66 12.50 10.86 1.72
N GLU A 67 13.40 11.44 2.48
CA GLU A 67 14.65 12.01 1.96
C GLU A 67 15.56 10.93 1.34
N ARG A 68 15.56 9.72 1.89
CA ARG A 68 16.30 8.58 1.32
C ARG A 68 15.68 8.06 0.02
N LEU A 69 14.40 8.30 -0.20
CA LEU A 69 13.69 7.93 -1.43
C LEU A 69 13.85 8.95 -2.57
N GLU A 70 14.34 10.18 -2.32
CA GLU A 70 14.55 11.20 -3.37
C GLU A 70 15.29 10.68 -4.63
N PRO A 71 16.31 9.80 -4.54
CA PRO A 71 16.96 9.27 -5.74
C PRO A 71 16.00 8.49 -6.67
N THR A 72 14.90 7.97 -6.15
CA THR A 72 13.90 7.26 -6.96
C THR A 72 13.05 8.19 -7.83
N GLU A 73 13.12 9.50 -7.60
CA GLU A 73 12.45 10.53 -8.40
C GLU A 73 13.25 10.91 -9.65
N ALA A 74 14.51 10.45 -9.79
CA ALA A 74 15.26 10.62 -11.00
C ALA A 74 14.51 10.03 -12.21
N LYS A 75 14.59 10.71 -13.38
CA LYS A 75 13.79 10.41 -14.58
C LYS A 75 13.77 8.92 -14.94
N ALA A 76 14.88 8.23 -14.84
CA ALA A 76 14.99 6.80 -15.18
C ALA A 76 14.23 5.92 -14.15
N CYS A 77 14.34 6.24 -12.86
CA CYS A 77 13.71 5.50 -11.77
C CYS A 77 12.21 5.80 -11.68
N TRP A 78 11.83 7.08 -11.91
CA TRP A 78 10.48 7.56 -11.80
C TRP A 78 9.49 6.87 -12.74
N GLN A 79 9.95 6.36 -13.87
CA GLN A 79 9.10 5.59 -14.80
C GLN A 79 8.35 4.43 -14.11
N CYS A 80 9.00 3.78 -13.12
CA CYS A 80 8.38 2.73 -12.32
C CYS A 80 7.84 3.27 -10.98
N HIS A 81 8.64 4.09 -10.28
CA HIS A 81 8.33 4.55 -8.93
C HIS A 81 7.06 5.41 -8.84
N GLN A 82 6.72 6.21 -9.87
CA GLN A 82 5.46 6.95 -9.93
C GLN A 82 4.21 6.06 -9.77
N LYS A 83 4.33 4.78 -10.10
CA LYS A 83 3.23 3.81 -9.97
C LYS A 83 3.16 3.17 -8.58
N MET A 84 4.21 3.28 -7.79
CA MET A 84 4.35 2.59 -6.50
C MET A 84 4.46 3.59 -5.34
N THR A 85 5.54 4.35 -5.31
CA THR A 85 5.93 5.18 -4.17
C THR A 85 4.82 6.11 -3.69
N PRO A 86 4.16 6.92 -4.55
CA PRO A 86 3.13 7.86 -4.08
C PRO A 86 1.95 7.20 -3.36
N ARG A 87 1.62 5.94 -3.70
CA ARG A 87 0.52 5.20 -3.07
C ARG A 87 0.89 4.62 -1.71
N GLY A 88 2.17 4.39 -1.46
CA GLY A 88 2.64 3.85 -0.19
C GLY A 88 2.94 4.92 0.85
N LEU A 89 3.33 6.14 0.41
CA LEU A 89 3.66 7.27 1.28
C LEU A 89 2.60 7.61 2.33
N PRO A 90 1.27 7.53 2.05
CA PRO A 90 0.26 7.79 3.07
C PRO A 90 0.35 6.90 4.32
N SER A 91 1.02 5.76 4.22
CA SER A 91 1.21 4.83 5.33
C SER A 91 2.51 5.04 6.13
N GLU A 92 3.24 6.15 5.94
CA GLU A 92 4.49 6.41 6.67
C GLU A 92 4.30 6.66 8.17
N ASN A 93 3.10 6.98 8.60
CA ASN A 93 2.75 7.01 10.02
C ASN A 93 2.67 5.63 10.67
N PHE A 94 3.05 4.57 9.96
CA PHE A 94 3.22 3.22 10.50
C PHE A 94 4.65 2.73 10.26
N ASP A 95 5.34 2.39 11.33
CA ASP A 95 6.70 1.85 11.26
C ASP A 95 6.74 0.40 10.68
N ASP A 96 7.92 -0.20 10.69
CA ASP A 96 8.18 -1.57 10.23
C ASP A 96 7.47 -2.65 11.07
N PHE A 97 7.18 -2.36 12.35
CA PHE A 97 6.35 -3.20 13.21
C PHE A 97 4.86 -2.91 13.11
N GLY A 98 4.47 -2.02 12.19
CA GLY A 98 3.08 -1.59 12.04
C GLY A 98 2.56 -0.76 13.22
N ARG A 99 3.41 -0.17 14.05
CA ARG A 99 3.01 0.73 15.14
C ARG A 99 2.74 2.12 14.58
N PHE A 100 1.70 2.75 15.08
CA PHE A 100 1.38 4.13 14.71
C PHE A 100 2.39 5.11 15.30
N ARG A 101 2.89 6.03 14.46
CA ARG A 101 3.84 7.07 14.84
C ARG A 101 3.45 8.41 14.22
N LYS A 102 3.62 9.50 14.98
CA LYS A 102 3.48 10.87 14.48
C LYS A 102 4.83 11.50 14.16
N ARG A 103 5.90 10.89 14.60
CA ARG A 103 7.27 11.38 14.44
C ARG A 103 8.19 10.24 14.03
N GLU A 104 9.17 10.56 13.24
CA GLU A 104 10.28 9.70 12.85
C GLU A 104 11.51 10.09 13.66
N VAL A 105 12.23 9.12 14.16
CA VAL A 105 13.43 9.33 14.98
C VAL A 105 14.65 9.09 14.10
N LEU A 106 15.56 10.07 14.10
CA LEU A 106 16.78 10.06 13.29
C LEU A 106 18.01 9.91 14.19
N GLY A 107 19.00 9.14 13.76
CA GLY A 107 20.27 8.97 14.44
C GLY A 107 20.80 7.55 14.36
N GLU A 108 22.05 7.38 14.73
CA GLU A 108 22.71 6.07 14.75
C GLU A 108 22.26 5.22 15.96
N ASN A 109 22.26 3.90 15.78
CA ASN A 109 22.02 2.93 16.85
C ASN A 109 20.68 3.10 17.58
N LEU A 110 19.61 3.40 16.86
CA LEU A 110 18.26 3.54 17.39
C LEU A 110 17.63 2.16 17.70
N SER A 111 18.31 1.33 18.49
CA SER A 111 17.70 0.10 19.00
C SER A 111 16.60 0.45 19.99
N ILE A 112 15.44 -0.21 19.85
CA ILE A 112 14.31 -0.10 20.81
C ILE A 112 14.70 -0.47 22.24
N PHE A 113 15.84 -1.14 22.43
CA PHE A 113 16.39 -1.57 23.71
C PHE A 113 17.46 -0.62 24.27
N SER A 114 17.78 0.50 23.59
CA SER A 114 18.80 1.43 24.05
C SER A 114 18.19 2.66 24.73
N ASP A 115 18.72 3.03 25.89
CA ASP A 115 18.37 4.29 26.61
C ASP A 115 18.84 5.57 25.85
N ARG A 116 19.48 5.42 24.70
CA ARG A 116 20.06 6.51 23.90
C ARG A 116 19.06 7.35 23.12
N HIS A 117 17.75 7.04 23.20
CA HIS A 117 16.70 7.83 22.55
C HIS A 117 16.55 9.27 23.09
N ARG A 118 17.16 9.61 24.22
CA ARG A 118 16.98 10.92 24.87
C ARG A 118 17.49 12.09 24.04
N ASP A 119 18.52 11.88 23.22
CA ASP A 119 19.18 12.92 22.42
C ASP A 119 18.94 12.73 20.92
N ALA A 120 18.11 11.79 20.50
CA ALA A 120 17.83 11.54 19.10
C ALA A 120 16.95 12.66 18.51
N LYS A 121 17.36 13.18 17.37
CA LYS A 121 16.55 14.13 16.60
C LYS A 121 15.26 13.47 16.15
N SER A 122 14.14 14.11 16.36
CA SER A 122 12.85 13.60 15.92
C SER A 122 12.13 14.63 15.06
N VAL A 123 11.57 14.21 13.94
CA VAL A 123 10.87 15.06 12.97
C VAL A 123 9.43 14.58 12.78
N PRO A 124 8.49 15.46 12.45
CA PRO A 124 7.13 15.03 12.10
C PRO A 124 7.13 14.11 10.88
N VAL A 125 6.31 13.07 10.91
CA VAL A 125 6.08 12.22 9.72
C VAL A 125 5.25 12.99 8.70
N VAL A 126 5.64 12.92 7.43
CA VAL A 126 4.89 13.46 6.30
C VAL A 126 4.14 12.31 5.62
N THR A 127 2.81 12.37 5.62
CA THR A 127 1.95 11.28 5.10
C THR A 127 1.33 11.58 3.73
N ALA A 128 1.53 12.79 3.20
CA ALA A 128 1.00 13.16 1.89
C ALA A 128 1.55 12.26 0.77
N GLY A 129 0.67 11.76 -0.07
CA GLY A 129 0.99 10.92 -1.22
C GLY A 129 -0.02 11.14 -2.33
N ALA A 130 -0.15 10.18 -3.24
CA ALA A 130 -1.11 10.28 -4.34
C ALA A 130 -1.47 8.90 -4.92
N ILE A 131 -2.65 8.79 -5.49
CA ILE A 131 -3.03 7.72 -6.41
C ILE A 131 -2.88 8.28 -7.81
N LEU A 132 -2.00 7.70 -8.63
CA LEU A 132 -1.69 8.16 -9.97
C LEU A 132 -1.88 7.02 -10.97
N ASN A 133 -2.54 7.31 -12.10
CA ASN A 133 -2.71 6.34 -13.18
C ASN A 133 -3.34 5.01 -12.68
N SER A 134 -4.37 5.11 -11.86
CA SER A 134 -5.10 3.95 -11.32
C SER A 134 -5.92 3.23 -12.40
N GLY A 135 -6.20 3.90 -13.50
CA GLY A 135 -7.18 3.49 -14.52
C GLY A 135 -8.62 3.82 -14.15
N ASP A 136 -8.82 4.56 -13.07
CA ASP A 136 -10.07 5.16 -12.62
C ASP A 136 -9.81 6.63 -12.30
N PRO A 137 -10.15 7.58 -13.20
CA PRO A 137 -9.88 8.99 -13.01
C PRO A 137 -10.53 9.59 -11.75
N THR A 138 -11.59 8.98 -11.23
CA THR A 138 -12.26 9.45 -10.00
C THR A 138 -11.47 9.11 -8.75
N LEU A 139 -10.56 8.15 -8.85
CA LEU A 139 -9.70 7.69 -7.78
C LEU A 139 -8.36 8.44 -7.76
N ASP A 140 -7.89 8.89 -8.95
CA ASP A 140 -6.61 9.57 -9.09
C ASP A 140 -6.62 10.94 -8.38
N GLY A 141 -5.49 11.29 -7.78
CA GLY A 141 -5.29 12.57 -7.09
C GLY A 141 -4.47 12.44 -5.82
N GLU A 142 -4.30 13.57 -5.15
CA GLU A 142 -3.60 13.66 -3.87
C GLU A 142 -4.34 12.91 -2.76
N VAL A 143 -3.56 12.42 -1.81
CA VAL A 143 -4.02 11.70 -0.62
C VAL A 143 -3.21 12.21 0.56
N MET A 144 -3.87 12.69 1.60
CA MET A 144 -3.21 13.32 2.75
C MET A 144 -2.67 12.32 3.77
N ASP A 145 -3.33 11.16 3.91
CA ASP A 145 -2.95 10.15 4.90
C ASP A 145 -3.50 8.76 4.55
N ALA A 146 -3.17 7.78 5.39
CA ALA A 146 -3.62 6.41 5.23
C ALA A 146 -5.14 6.24 5.34
N PHE A 147 -5.83 7.07 6.12
CA PHE A 147 -7.29 7.01 6.26
C PHE A 147 -7.97 7.41 4.96
N GLU A 148 -7.55 8.54 4.39
CA GLU A 148 -8.08 9.00 3.10
C GLU A 148 -7.80 7.98 1.99
N LEU A 149 -6.57 7.43 1.95
CA LEU A 149 -6.21 6.36 1.02
C LEU A 149 -7.16 5.17 1.12
N VAL A 150 -7.37 4.65 2.33
CA VAL A 150 -8.23 3.48 2.57
C VAL A 150 -9.68 3.78 2.17
N HIS A 151 -10.20 4.96 2.50
CA HIS A 151 -11.57 5.33 2.14
C HIS A 151 -11.76 5.48 0.62
N LYS A 152 -10.83 6.13 -0.07
CA LYS A 152 -10.86 6.23 -1.54
C LYS A 152 -10.82 4.85 -2.20
N LEU A 153 -9.90 3.98 -1.77
CA LEU A 153 -9.80 2.62 -2.29
C LEU A 153 -11.05 1.79 -2.01
N ALA A 154 -11.62 1.88 -0.80
CA ALA A 154 -12.82 1.13 -0.42
C ALA A 154 -14.07 1.54 -1.23
N GLY A 155 -14.15 2.80 -1.66
CA GLY A 155 -15.23 3.30 -2.51
C GLY A 155 -15.08 3.00 -4.01
N SER A 156 -13.92 2.50 -4.45
CA SER A 156 -13.61 2.35 -5.87
C SER A 156 -14.23 1.10 -6.48
N THR A 157 -14.96 1.29 -7.59
CA THR A 157 -15.45 0.18 -8.44
C THR A 157 -14.31 -0.66 -8.98
N ARG A 158 -13.18 -0.04 -9.33
CA ARG A 158 -12.01 -0.76 -9.83
C ARG A 158 -11.41 -1.70 -8.78
N VAL A 159 -11.30 -1.25 -7.53
CA VAL A 159 -10.84 -2.09 -6.42
C VAL A 159 -11.79 -3.27 -6.20
N ARG A 160 -13.10 -3.02 -6.20
CA ARG A 160 -14.10 -4.08 -6.10
C ARG A 160 -13.97 -5.10 -7.23
N GLN A 161 -13.87 -4.66 -8.47
CA GLN A 161 -13.72 -5.55 -9.63
C GLN A 161 -12.40 -6.34 -9.59
N SER A 162 -11.31 -5.72 -9.14
CA SER A 162 -10.05 -6.42 -8.90
C SER A 162 -10.23 -7.53 -7.87
N PHE A 163 -10.93 -7.25 -6.79
CA PHE A 163 -11.25 -8.24 -5.75
C PHE A 163 -12.07 -9.41 -6.29
N VAL A 164 -13.10 -9.16 -7.09
CA VAL A 164 -13.91 -10.21 -7.75
C VAL A 164 -13.03 -11.08 -8.64
N ARG A 165 -12.11 -10.49 -9.42
CA ARG A 165 -11.15 -11.25 -10.26
C ARG A 165 -10.20 -12.11 -9.42
N HIS A 166 -9.70 -11.60 -8.29
CA HIS A 166 -8.87 -12.41 -7.39
C HIS A 166 -9.66 -13.57 -6.78
N ALA A 167 -10.92 -13.36 -6.39
CA ALA A 167 -11.79 -14.43 -5.93
C ALA A 167 -11.99 -15.49 -7.01
N PHE A 168 -12.30 -15.08 -8.25
CA PHE A 168 -12.41 -15.98 -9.39
C PHE A 168 -11.14 -16.84 -9.58
N ARG A 169 -9.96 -16.20 -9.63
CA ARG A 169 -8.68 -16.89 -9.79
C ARG A 169 -8.40 -17.89 -8.67
N TYR A 170 -8.72 -17.51 -7.45
CA TYR A 170 -8.54 -18.36 -6.28
C TYR A 170 -9.43 -19.61 -6.33
N TRP A 171 -10.72 -19.45 -6.64
CA TRP A 171 -11.67 -20.56 -6.63
C TRP A 171 -11.58 -21.46 -7.87
N LEU A 172 -11.27 -20.89 -9.02
CA LEU A 172 -11.14 -21.66 -10.27
C LEU A 172 -9.71 -22.13 -10.57
N GLY A 173 -8.72 -21.71 -9.78
CA GLY A 173 -7.33 -22.13 -9.93
C GLY A 173 -6.66 -21.67 -11.24
N ARG A 174 -7.23 -20.70 -11.95
CA ARG A 174 -6.72 -20.14 -13.20
C ARG A 174 -7.03 -18.67 -13.37
N ASN A 175 -6.31 -18.01 -14.27
CA ASN A 175 -6.66 -16.67 -14.68
C ASN A 175 -7.94 -16.67 -15.54
N GLU A 176 -8.63 -15.53 -15.50
CA GLU A 176 -9.78 -15.25 -16.36
C GLU A 176 -9.38 -15.07 -17.83
N THR A 177 -10.30 -15.41 -18.73
CA THR A 177 -10.26 -15.14 -20.16
C THR A 177 -11.40 -14.20 -20.55
N PHE A 178 -11.48 -13.78 -21.80
CA PHE A 178 -12.60 -12.97 -22.29
C PHE A 178 -13.95 -13.70 -22.19
N ASP A 179 -13.96 -15.01 -22.32
CA ASP A 179 -15.18 -15.83 -22.24
C ASP A 179 -15.74 -15.89 -20.82
N ASP A 180 -14.93 -15.59 -19.79
CA ASP A 180 -15.37 -15.52 -18.39
C ASP A 180 -16.08 -14.19 -18.04
N SER A 181 -16.14 -13.23 -18.97
CA SER A 181 -16.75 -11.91 -18.70
C SER A 181 -18.18 -11.98 -18.17
N PRO A 182 -19.10 -12.83 -18.70
CA PRO A 182 -20.44 -12.96 -18.14
C PRO A 182 -20.44 -13.44 -16.68
N THR A 183 -19.58 -14.40 -16.34
CA THR A 183 -19.44 -14.92 -14.98
C THR A 183 -18.90 -13.84 -14.03
N LEU A 184 -17.86 -13.11 -14.42
CA LEU A 184 -17.30 -12.03 -13.61
C LEU A 184 -18.32 -10.90 -13.38
N MET A 185 -19.12 -10.56 -14.40
CA MET A 185 -20.18 -9.58 -14.27
C MET A 185 -21.32 -10.02 -13.37
N ALA A 186 -21.69 -11.31 -13.41
CA ALA A 186 -22.67 -11.90 -12.51
C ALA A 186 -22.16 -11.88 -11.06
N ALA A 187 -20.91 -12.28 -10.84
CA ALA A 187 -20.27 -12.28 -9.54
C ALA A 187 -20.15 -10.86 -8.95
N ASP A 188 -19.76 -9.86 -9.75
CA ASP A 188 -19.69 -8.46 -9.30
C ASP A 188 -21.07 -7.93 -8.89
N ARG A 189 -22.12 -8.24 -9.66
CA ARG A 189 -23.49 -7.89 -9.31
C ARG A 189 -23.96 -8.57 -8.02
N ALA A 190 -23.78 -9.88 -7.92
CA ALA A 190 -24.18 -10.63 -6.75
C ALA A 190 -23.48 -10.12 -5.49
N TYR A 191 -22.18 -9.82 -5.58
CA TYR A 191 -21.41 -9.21 -4.49
C TYR A 191 -21.98 -7.85 -4.09
N THR A 192 -22.26 -6.98 -5.05
CA THR A 192 -22.73 -5.60 -4.81
C THR A 192 -24.16 -5.58 -4.25
N GLU A 193 -25.07 -6.33 -4.87
CA GLU A 193 -26.48 -6.37 -4.46
C GLU A 193 -26.71 -7.02 -3.09
N ASN A 194 -25.76 -7.83 -2.63
CA ASN A 194 -25.80 -8.47 -1.31
C ASN A 194 -24.83 -7.82 -0.31
N GLY A 195 -24.53 -6.53 -0.44
CA GLY A 195 -23.78 -5.76 0.54
C GLY A 195 -22.34 -6.22 0.75
N GLY A 196 -21.68 -6.73 -0.28
CA GLY A 196 -20.29 -7.22 -0.20
C GLY A 196 -20.18 -8.66 0.33
N SER A 197 -21.22 -9.47 0.16
CA SER A 197 -21.23 -10.86 0.62
C SER A 197 -20.33 -11.76 -0.23
N MET A 198 -19.25 -12.28 0.35
CA MET A 198 -18.40 -13.32 -0.27
C MET A 198 -19.19 -14.59 -0.62
N LYS A 199 -20.18 -14.95 0.22
CA LYS A 199 -21.01 -16.12 -0.03
C LYS A 199 -21.88 -15.94 -1.27
N ALA A 200 -22.44 -14.75 -1.48
CA ALA A 200 -23.21 -14.44 -2.69
C ALA A 200 -22.33 -14.42 -3.94
N LEU A 201 -21.11 -13.87 -3.82
CA LEU A 201 -20.12 -13.86 -4.91
C LEU A 201 -19.74 -15.28 -5.35
N ILE A 202 -19.52 -16.20 -4.41
CA ILE A 202 -19.10 -17.56 -4.73
C ILE A 202 -20.25 -18.41 -5.30
N ALA A 203 -21.48 -18.10 -4.92
CA ALA A 203 -22.66 -18.84 -5.34
C ALA A 203 -23.23 -18.40 -6.70
N SER A 204 -22.69 -17.30 -7.27
CA SER A 204 -23.10 -16.77 -8.59
C SER A 204 -22.36 -17.45 -9.72
#